data_9809d2705e881ee042396661224aa885
#
_entry.id   9809d2705e881ee042396661224aa885
#
_cell.length_a   1.000
_cell.length_b   1.000
_cell.length_c   1.000
_cell.angle_alpha   90.00
_cell.angle_beta   90.00
_cell.angle_gamma   90.00
#
_symmetry.space_group_name_H-M   'P 1'
#
loop_
_entity.id
_entity.type
_entity.pdbx_description
1 polymer ?
#
loop_
_entity_poly.entity_id
_entity_poly.type
_entity_poly.pdbx_seq_one_letter_code
_entity_poly.pdbx_strand_id
1 'polypeptide(L)' 'MTGTKTLRYDTTVLDARALADALEAEEKAGWEVAEAAFDGTDFVVNFEREGAL' A
#
# COMPACT_ATOMS: atom_id res chain seq x y z
N MET A 1 -5.97 -10.55 15.94
CA MET A 1 -6.08 -9.08 15.93
C MET A 1 -5.64 -8.57 14.58
N THR A 2 -6.39 -7.65 13.98
CA THR A 2 -6.10 -7.12 12.65
C THR A 2 -5.39 -5.78 12.76
N GLY A 3 -4.28 -5.64 12.08
CA GLY A 3 -3.58 -4.37 11.96
C GLY A 3 -3.94 -3.69 10.65
N THR A 4 -4.00 -2.38 10.64
CA THR A 4 -4.26 -1.60 9.44
C THR A 4 -3.26 -0.45 9.34
N LYS A 5 -2.97 -0.04 8.11
CA LYS A 5 -2.19 1.17 7.87
C LYS A 5 -2.57 1.76 6.53
N THR A 6 -2.35 3.05 6.38
CA THR A 6 -2.59 3.76 5.13
C THR A 6 -1.28 4.38 4.67
N LEU A 7 -0.91 4.13 3.43
CA LEU A 7 0.26 4.74 2.81
C LEU A 7 -0.16 5.56 1.61
N ARG A 8 0.53 6.66 1.38
CA ARG A 8 0.32 7.52 0.24
C ARG A 8 1.58 7.46 -0.63
N TYR A 9 1.37 7.28 -1.92
CA TYR A 9 2.45 7.21 -2.90
C TYR A 9 2.29 8.36 -3.88
N ASP A 10 3.34 9.16 -4.03
CA ASP A 10 3.32 10.31 -4.95
C ASP A 10 3.60 9.81 -6.37
N THR A 11 2.56 9.82 -7.21
CA THR A 11 2.66 9.33 -8.58
C THR A 11 3.40 10.29 -9.51
N THR A 12 3.76 11.49 -9.05
CA THR A 12 4.60 12.39 -9.81
C THR A 12 6.09 12.01 -9.69
N VAL A 13 6.43 11.22 -8.68
CA VAL A 13 7.79 10.75 -8.40
C VAL A 13 7.94 9.28 -8.76
N LEU A 14 6.93 8.47 -8.45
CA LEU A 14 6.96 7.02 -8.67
C LEU A 14 6.29 6.68 -9.98
N ASP A 15 6.99 6.01 -10.87
CA ASP A 15 6.37 5.45 -12.07
C ASP A 15 5.61 4.16 -11.72
N ALA A 16 4.94 3.58 -12.70
CA ALA A 16 4.10 2.40 -12.47
C ALA A 16 4.91 1.21 -11.92
N ARG A 17 6.14 1.05 -12.39
CA ARG A 17 6.98 -0.05 -11.93
C ARG A 17 7.46 0.16 -10.49
N ALA A 18 7.88 1.38 -10.17
CA ALA A 18 8.30 1.71 -8.81
C ALA A 18 7.14 1.54 -7.83
N LEU A 19 5.94 1.94 -8.24
CA LEU A 19 4.75 1.77 -7.43
C LEU A 19 4.44 0.28 -7.21
N ALA A 20 4.51 -0.52 -8.27
CA ALA A 20 4.28 -1.96 -8.16
C ALA A 20 5.31 -2.62 -7.23
N ASP A 21 6.57 -2.22 -7.34
CA ASP A 21 7.63 -2.74 -6.47
C ASP A 21 7.39 -2.37 -5.01
N ALA A 22 6.92 -1.15 -4.75
CA ALA A 22 6.60 -0.70 -3.39
C ALA A 22 5.46 -1.52 -2.78
N LEU A 23 4.41 -1.78 -3.58
CA LEU A 23 3.28 -2.60 -3.12
C LEU A 23 3.71 -4.04 -2.88
N GLU A 24 4.55 -4.58 -3.74
CA GLU A 24 5.06 -5.95 -3.59
C GLU A 24 5.88 -6.08 -2.30
N ALA A 25 6.68 -5.07 -1.96
CA ALA A 25 7.46 -5.07 -0.72
C ALA A 25 6.53 -5.16 0.50
N GLU A 26 5.40 -4.47 0.47
CA GLU A 26 4.42 -4.55 1.55
C GLU A 26 3.76 -5.93 1.62
N GLU A 27 3.45 -6.53 0.47
CA GLU A 27 2.89 -7.87 0.44
C GLU A 27 3.86 -8.91 1.01
N LYS A 28 5.14 -8.77 0.72
CA LYS A 28 6.17 -9.65 1.29
C LYS A 28 6.29 -9.50 2.80
N ALA A 29 5.94 -8.33 3.32
CA ALA A 29 5.93 -8.09 4.77
C ALA A 29 4.63 -8.58 5.43
N GLY A 30 3.73 -9.18 4.67
CA GLY A 30 2.49 -9.74 5.18
C GLY A 30 1.28 -8.82 5.11
N TRP A 31 1.43 -7.67 4.45
CA TRP A 31 0.31 -6.73 4.29
C TRP A 31 -0.49 -7.05 3.04
N GLU A 32 -1.81 -6.92 3.13
CA GLU A 32 -2.71 -7.08 2.00
C GLU A 32 -3.38 -5.76 1.69
N VAL A 33 -3.60 -5.49 0.41
CA VAL A 33 -4.33 -4.30 -0.01
C VAL A 33 -5.80 -4.50 0.26
N ALA A 34 -6.35 -3.70 1.16
CA ALA A 34 -7.78 -3.72 1.47
C ALA A 34 -8.55 -2.79 0.53
N GLU A 35 -7.98 -1.62 0.26
CA GLU A 35 -8.61 -0.62 -0.60
C GLU A 35 -7.54 0.29 -1.17
N ALA A 36 -7.76 0.78 -2.37
CA ALA A 36 -6.85 1.72 -3.01
C ALA A 36 -7.64 2.71 -3.86
N ALA A 37 -7.20 3.96 -3.87
CA ALA A 37 -7.84 5.01 -4.65
C ALA A 37 -6.84 6.13 -4.92
N PHE A 38 -7.12 6.93 -5.95
CA PHE A 38 -6.33 8.13 -6.21
C PHE A 38 -6.94 9.32 -5.47
N ASP A 39 -6.08 10.14 -4.89
CA ASP A 39 -6.44 11.40 -4.28
C ASP A 39 -5.52 12.46 -4.89
N GLY A 40 -5.97 13.10 -5.94
CA GLY A 40 -5.13 14.01 -6.72
C GLY A 40 -4.02 13.24 -7.41
N THR A 41 -2.76 13.56 -7.08
CA THR A 41 -1.59 12.87 -7.61
C THR A 41 -1.11 11.74 -6.70
N ASP A 42 -1.75 11.57 -5.54
CA ASP A 42 -1.37 10.52 -4.61
C ASP A 42 -2.20 9.27 -4.84
N PHE A 43 -1.54 8.14 -4.84
CA PHE A 43 -2.20 6.85 -4.80
C PHE A 43 -2.25 6.40 -3.34
N VAL A 44 -3.44 6.38 -2.77
CA VAL A 44 -3.64 6.09 -1.35
C VAL A 44 -4.05 4.63 -1.20
N VAL A 45 -3.30 3.88 -0.44
CA VAL A 45 -3.54 2.44 -0.26
C VAL A 45 -3.75 2.14 1.21
N ASN A 46 -4.87 1.51 1.50
CA ASN A 46 -5.16 0.99 2.83
C ASN A 46 -4.75 -0.47 2.86
N PHE A 47 -3.86 -0.79 3.77
CA PHE A 47 -3.39 -2.17 3.97
C PHE A 47 -3.97 -2.75 5.23
N GLU A 48 -4.15 -4.05 5.24
CA GLU A 48 -4.52 -4.77 6.45
C GLU A 48 -3.66 -6.02 6.59
N ARG A 49 -3.50 -6.45 7.82
CA ARG A 49 -2.73 -7.65 8.14
C ARG A 49 -3.35 -8.31 9.35
N GLU A 50 -3.56 -9.62 9.28
CA GLU A 50 -3.93 -10.39 10.45
C GLU A 50 -2.75 -10.44 11.41
N GLY A 51 -2.98 -9.99 12.63
CA GLY A 51 -1.95 -10.03 13.64
C GLY A 51 -1.71 -11.45 14.09
N ALA A 52 -0.46 -11.87 14.07
CA ALA A 52 -0.08 -13.10 14.72
C ALA A 52 -0.10 -12.90 16.23
N LEU A 53 -0.49 -13.91 16.92
CA LEU A 53 -0.47 -13.86 18.38
C LEU A 53 0.93 -14.07 18.91
#